data_361a765dca49c8f6a2769b6224d015de
#
_entry.id   361a765dca49c8f6a2769b6224d015de
#
_cell.length_a   1.000
_cell.length_b   1.000
_cell.length_c   1.000
_cell.angle_alpha   90.00
_cell.angle_beta   90.00
_cell.angle_gamma   90.00
#
_symmetry.space_group_name_H-M   'P 1'
#
loop_
_entity.id
_entity.type
_entity.pdbx_description
1 polymer ?
#
loop_
_entity_poly.entity_id
_entity_poly.type
_entity_poly.pdbx_seq_one_letter_code
_entity_poly.pdbx_strand_id
1 'polypeptide(L)'
;MHPNIYIPDAFIDLIKQTMPEHLDIDEFIACCKTPLRRSIRVNTLKISVEDFLARVANRGWTLIPVPWCDTGFWIEREDEDSVSLGNTAEHMAGLFYIQEASSMMPVTALLKDNDALNCVLDMASAPGSKTTQIACAMQNQGALVANELAASRIKVLHSNLQRCGVYNAALTHFDGCVFGTWAPEAFDSILLDAPCSGEGAIRKDDDAMANWSLASIEEIAEVQRNLIVSAFQALKTGGVMVYSTCTLNQSENQEVCHFLKEKFGDAVQFEPLNDLFDGAEKSLTEDGFLHVYPQIFDSEGFFVARIRKLAPVETDKVKKRMGKFPFSQLKDKDQQDIAKQLKQNLDITLPTQHDVWLRDKEVWLFPSELQSLIGEIRFQRIGIKLAEQHKKGYRWQHEAVMTLASGNESTAIELNAEQAKEWFMGRDIRPEIPAGKGEVIVTYRDYPIGIGKWVSNRIKNGLPRELVRDTNLFDI
;
A
#
# COMPACT_ATOMS: atom_id res chain seq x y z
N MET A 1 -21.83 8.98 19.06
CA MET A 1 -22.85 8.72 18.04
C MET A 1 -22.66 9.73 16.94
N HIS A 2 -22.62 9.29 15.68
CA HIS A 2 -22.76 10.17 14.52
C HIS A 2 -24.26 10.32 14.24
N PRO A 3 -24.95 11.34 14.74
CA PRO A 3 -26.41 11.41 14.72
C PRO A 3 -27.01 11.69 13.33
N ASN A 4 -26.20 11.97 12.32
CA ASN A 4 -26.64 12.43 11.00
C ASN A 4 -26.27 11.52 9.82
N ILE A 5 -25.87 10.25 10.07
CA ILE A 5 -25.55 9.34 8.96
C ILE A 5 -26.86 9.02 8.23
N TYR A 6 -26.87 9.34 6.92
CA TYR A 6 -27.98 8.99 6.04
C TYR A 6 -27.79 7.55 5.53
N ILE A 7 -28.77 6.70 5.81
CA ILE A 7 -28.86 5.33 5.29
C ILE A 7 -30.18 5.24 4.49
N PRO A 8 -30.12 5.04 3.16
CA PRO A 8 -31.33 4.94 2.34
C PRO A 8 -32.22 3.75 2.74
N ASP A 9 -33.53 3.94 2.77
CA ASP A 9 -34.47 2.85 3.07
C ASP A 9 -34.33 1.67 2.10
N ALA A 10 -34.10 1.96 0.80
CA ALA A 10 -33.90 0.93 -0.21
C ALA A 10 -32.61 0.10 0.05
N PHE A 11 -31.57 0.70 0.65
CA PHE A 11 -30.39 -0.04 1.09
C PHE A 11 -30.71 -0.94 2.29
N ILE A 12 -31.45 -0.45 3.26
CA ILE A 12 -31.89 -1.26 4.41
C ILE A 12 -32.73 -2.45 3.94
N ASP A 13 -33.62 -2.24 2.97
CA ASP A 13 -34.44 -3.32 2.40
C ASP A 13 -33.61 -4.35 1.64
N LEU A 14 -32.56 -3.91 0.91
CA LEU A 14 -31.60 -4.78 0.25
C LEU A 14 -30.82 -5.63 1.27
N ILE A 15 -30.28 -5.00 2.31
CA ILE A 15 -29.54 -5.70 3.37
C ILE A 15 -30.42 -6.70 4.11
N LYS A 16 -31.68 -6.36 4.43
CA LYS A 16 -32.63 -7.31 5.05
C LYS A 16 -32.85 -8.57 4.22
N GLN A 17 -32.79 -8.46 2.89
CA GLN A 17 -33.01 -9.60 1.99
C GLN A 17 -31.78 -10.47 1.80
N THR A 18 -30.59 -9.89 1.96
CA THR A 18 -29.31 -10.52 1.59
C THR A 18 -28.41 -10.87 2.77
N MET A 19 -28.65 -10.25 3.93
CA MET A 19 -27.90 -10.52 5.16
C MET A 19 -28.21 -11.92 5.70
N PRO A 20 -27.19 -12.67 6.20
CA PRO A 20 -27.43 -13.97 6.82
C PRO A 20 -28.47 -13.93 7.95
N GLU A 21 -29.32 -14.97 8.06
CA GLU A 21 -30.41 -15.03 9.03
C GLU A 21 -29.99 -14.95 10.50
N HIS A 22 -28.72 -15.30 10.80
CA HIS A 22 -28.19 -15.25 12.16
C HIS A 22 -27.74 -13.84 12.59
N LEU A 23 -27.75 -12.85 11.67
CA LEU A 23 -27.42 -11.46 11.96
C LEU A 23 -28.70 -10.63 12.10
N ASP A 24 -28.65 -9.66 13.02
CA ASP A 24 -29.76 -8.77 13.30
C ASP A 24 -29.61 -7.43 12.57
N ILE A 25 -30.66 -6.98 11.89
CA ILE A 25 -30.66 -5.73 11.13
C ILE A 25 -30.62 -4.49 12.03
N ASP A 26 -31.21 -4.55 13.20
CA ASP A 26 -31.22 -3.41 14.12
C ASP A 26 -29.81 -3.25 14.76
N GLU A 27 -29.11 -4.36 15.04
CA GLU A 27 -27.70 -4.34 15.44
C GLU A 27 -26.82 -3.78 14.34
N PHE A 28 -27.05 -4.15 13.07
CA PHE A 28 -26.35 -3.60 11.92
C PHE A 28 -26.50 -2.07 11.85
N ILE A 29 -27.76 -1.58 11.89
CA ILE A 29 -28.05 -0.14 11.83
C ILE A 29 -27.45 0.59 13.03
N ALA A 30 -27.53 0.01 14.23
CA ALA A 30 -26.95 0.58 15.44
C ALA A 30 -25.40 0.68 15.31
N CYS A 31 -24.76 -0.37 14.80
CA CYS A 31 -23.32 -0.39 14.56
C CYS A 31 -22.88 0.68 13.54
N CYS A 32 -23.63 0.82 12.43
CA CYS A 32 -23.36 1.85 11.42
C CYS A 32 -23.37 3.29 11.99
N LYS A 33 -24.09 3.54 13.08
CA LYS A 33 -24.16 4.85 13.76
C LYS A 33 -23.09 5.06 14.83
N THR A 34 -22.23 4.07 15.06
CA THR A 34 -21.10 4.19 16.02
C THR A 34 -19.82 4.62 15.30
N PRO A 35 -18.95 5.42 15.94
CA PRO A 35 -17.67 5.77 15.37
C PRO A 35 -16.82 4.53 15.08
N LEU A 36 -16.16 4.52 13.94
CA LEU A 36 -15.22 3.47 13.58
C LEU A 36 -13.96 3.57 14.45
N ARG A 37 -13.49 2.46 14.99
CA ARG A 37 -12.21 2.42 15.70
C ARG A 37 -11.06 2.73 14.74
N ARG A 38 -10.15 3.58 15.17
CA ARG A 38 -8.93 3.84 14.39
C ARG A 38 -8.01 2.65 14.44
N SER A 39 -7.32 2.38 13.33
CA SER A 39 -6.34 1.30 13.26
C SER A 39 -5.10 1.70 12.47
N ILE A 40 -4.02 1.01 12.77
CA ILE A 40 -2.72 1.16 12.14
C ILE A 40 -2.15 -0.20 11.78
N ARG A 41 -1.23 -0.21 10.82
CA ARG A 41 -0.42 -1.37 10.49
C ARG A 41 1.06 -0.99 10.59
N VAL A 42 1.79 -1.71 11.43
CA VAL A 42 3.25 -1.52 11.58
C VAL A 42 3.95 -1.82 10.25
N ASN A 43 4.87 -0.96 9.87
CA ASN A 43 5.65 -1.11 8.64
C ASN A 43 6.92 -1.92 8.92
N THR A 44 6.84 -3.22 8.68
CA THR A 44 7.94 -4.17 8.95
C THR A 44 9.15 -4.04 8.00
N LEU A 45 9.07 -3.17 6.97
CA LEU A 45 10.25 -2.75 6.21
C LEU A 45 11.18 -1.84 7.01
N LYS A 46 10.69 -1.21 8.09
CA LYS A 46 11.43 -0.21 8.86
C LYS A 46 11.61 -0.55 10.33
N ILE A 47 10.65 -1.24 10.93
CA ILE A 47 10.65 -1.53 12.36
C ILE A 47 9.96 -2.86 12.62
N SER A 48 10.47 -3.68 13.54
CA SER A 48 9.75 -4.85 14.01
C SER A 48 8.51 -4.46 14.81
N VAL A 49 7.53 -5.35 14.90
CA VAL A 49 6.34 -5.11 15.75
C VAL A 49 6.75 -4.93 17.20
N GLU A 50 7.67 -5.75 17.70
CA GLU A 50 8.18 -5.68 19.07
C GLU A 50 8.82 -4.33 19.38
N ASP A 51 9.73 -3.85 18.51
CA ASP A 51 10.39 -2.56 18.68
C ASP A 51 9.41 -1.39 18.57
N PHE A 52 8.39 -1.52 17.69
CA PHE A 52 7.35 -0.49 17.60
C PHE A 52 6.52 -0.40 18.87
N LEU A 53 6.09 -1.53 19.43
CA LEU A 53 5.37 -1.57 20.70
C LEU A 53 6.20 -0.98 21.85
N ALA A 54 7.49 -1.35 21.94
CA ALA A 54 8.40 -0.79 22.92
C ALA A 54 8.58 0.73 22.75
N ARG A 55 8.66 1.22 21.51
CA ARG A 55 8.81 2.64 21.20
C ARG A 55 7.64 3.49 21.65
N VAL A 56 6.41 2.99 21.54
CA VAL A 56 5.19 3.75 21.86
C VAL A 56 4.65 3.47 23.25
N ALA A 57 5.21 2.53 24.00
CA ALA A 57 4.74 2.10 25.32
C ALA A 57 4.59 3.24 26.33
N ASN A 58 5.46 4.26 26.26
CA ASN A 58 5.44 5.39 27.20
C ASN A 58 4.79 6.67 26.62
N ARG A 59 4.00 6.53 25.55
CA ARG A 59 3.39 7.67 24.84
C ARG A 59 1.88 7.79 25.02
N GLY A 60 1.30 7.05 25.96
CA GLY A 60 -0.15 7.02 26.13
C GLY A 60 -0.89 6.40 24.95
N TRP A 61 -0.23 5.49 24.19
CA TRP A 61 -0.84 4.76 23.10
C TRP A 61 -1.24 3.37 23.58
N THR A 62 -2.53 3.05 23.46
CA THR A 62 -3.06 1.70 23.68
C THR A 62 -3.24 1.01 22.34
N LEU A 63 -2.55 -0.11 22.14
CA LEU A 63 -2.58 -0.91 20.92
C LEU A 63 -3.22 -2.27 21.19
N ILE A 64 -4.32 -2.55 20.47
CA ILE A 64 -5.08 -3.81 20.59
C ILE A 64 -4.88 -4.58 19.28
N PRO A 65 -4.36 -5.81 19.30
CA PRO A 65 -4.10 -6.57 18.07
C PRO A 65 -5.37 -6.78 17.23
N VAL A 66 -5.20 -6.64 15.90
CA VAL A 66 -6.24 -7.00 14.92
C VAL A 66 -6.11 -8.50 14.64
N PRO A 67 -7.15 -9.33 14.85
CA PRO A 67 -7.03 -10.80 14.79
C PRO A 67 -6.56 -11.37 13.46
N TRP A 68 -6.80 -10.66 12.36
CA TRP A 68 -6.46 -11.10 10.99
C TRP A 68 -5.18 -10.49 10.43
N CYS A 69 -4.43 -9.74 11.23
CA CYS A 69 -3.21 -9.13 10.74
C CYS A 69 -2.21 -8.95 11.88
N ASP A 70 -1.16 -9.76 11.91
CA ASP A 70 -0.14 -9.77 12.98
C ASP A 70 0.60 -8.43 13.15
N THR A 71 0.58 -7.57 12.13
CA THR A 71 1.16 -6.24 12.15
C THR A 71 0.12 -5.13 12.35
N GLY A 72 -1.17 -5.50 12.46
CA GLY A 72 -2.32 -4.61 12.58
C GLY A 72 -2.75 -4.40 14.03
N PHE A 73 -3.11 -3.16 14.36
CA PHE A 73 -3.58 -2.79 15.70
C PHE A 73 -4.68 -1.75 15.61
N TRP A 74 -5.73 -1.92 16.41
CA TRP A 74 -6.57 -0.79 16.79
C TRP A 74 -5.79 0.10 17.76
N ILE A 75 -6.01 1.41 17.66
CA ILE A 75 -5.23 2.39 18.42
C ILE A 75 -6.15 3.39 19.14
N GLU A 76 -5.86 3.59 20.42
CA GLU A 76 -6.42 4.65 21.25
C GLU A 76 -5.27 5.50 21.80
N ARG A 77 -5.44 6.83 21.84
CA ARG A 77 -4.38 7.75 22.24
C ARG A 77 -4.92 8.85 23.15
N GLU A 78 -4.15 9.23 24.17
CA GLU A 78 -4.49 10.32 25.07
C GLU A 78 -4.39 11.70 24.38
N ASP A 79 -3.50 11.84 23.37
CA ASP A 79 -3.23 13.09 22.64
C ASP A 79 -4.00 13.22 21.32
N GLU A 80 -5.06 12.43 21.12
CA GLU A 80 -5.78 12.33 19.85
C GLU A 80 -6.37 13.65 19.37
N ASP A 81 -6.85 14.49 20.30
CA ASP A 81 -7.45 15.79 19.99
C ASP A 81 -6.40 16.88 19.69
N SER A 82 -5.17 16.70 20.17
CA SER A 82 -4.08 17.68 20.02
C SER A 82 -3.19 17.43 18.80
N VAL A 83 -2.85 16.17 18.53
CA VAL A 83 -1.98 15.77 17.43
C VAL A 83 -2.65 14.69 16.59
N SER A 84 -2.96 14.99 15.33
CA SER A 84 -3.50 13.98 14.43
C SER A 84 -2.50 12.84 14.24
N LEU A 85 -2.99 11.60 14.08
CA LEU A 85 -2.16 10.41 13.92
C LEU A 85 -1.17 10.55 12.74
N GLY A 86 -1.57 11.22 11.66
CA GLY A 86 -0.74 11.50 10.48
C GLY A 86 0.41 12.49 10.73
N ASN A 87 0.37 13.25 11.83
CA ASN A 87 1.38 14.25 12.21
C ASN A 87 2.30 13.75 13.34
N THR A 88 2.19 12.49 13.73
CA THR A 88 3.13 11.87 14.65
C THR A 88 4.47 11.62 13.98
N ALA A 89 5.56 11.71 14.73
CA ALA A 89 6.92 11.46 14.22
C ALA A 89 7.04 10.05 13.61
N GLU A 90 6.44 9.07 14.25
CA GLU A 90 6.41 7.67 13.82
C GLU A 90 5.72 7.50 12.46
N HIS A 91 4.59 8.19 12.23
CA HIS A 91 3.92 8.18 10.93
C HIS A 91 4.77 8.86 9.85
N MET A 92 5.33 10.05 10.15
CA MET A 92 6.14 10.80 9.19
C MET A 92 7.45 10.07 8.84
N ALA A 93 8.04 9.34 9.79
CA ALA A 93 9.18 8.44 9.53
C ALA A 93 8.79 7.16 8.78
N GLY A 94 7.50 6.91 8.58
CA GLY A 94 6.99 5.74 7.86
C GLY A 94 7.00 4.45 8.65
N LEU A 95 7.01 4.51 9.99
CA LEU A 95 7.06 3.31 10.85
C LEU A 95 5.73 2.56 10.89
N PHE A 96 4.65 3.19 10.50
CA PHE A 96 3.33 2.57 10.34
C PHE A 96 2.51 3.23 9.22
N TYR A 97 1.49 2.53 8.78
CA TYR A 97 0.46 3.01 7.88
C TYR A 97 -0.88 3.12 8.62
N ILE A 98 -1.62 4.21 8.42
CA ILE A 98 -3.00 4.36 8.93
C ILE A 98 -3.90 3.57 7.98
N GLN A 99 -4.39 2.43 8.42
CA GLN A 99 -5.18 1.51 7.61
C GLN A 99 -6.37 0.99 8.42
N GLU A 100 -7.55 1.03 7.84
CA GLU A 100 -8.73 0.42 8.44
C GLU A 100 -8.54 -1.10 8.60
N ALA A 101 -9.03 -1.65 9.70
CA ALA A 101 -8.73 -3.03 10.08
C ALA A 101 -9.23 -4.06 9.05
N SER A 102 -10.48 -3.97 8.56
CA SER A 102 -11.00 -4.91 7.56
C SER A 102 -10.24 -4.83 6.23
N SER A 103 -9.74 -3.66 5.88
CA SER A 103 -8.91 -3.42 4.69
C SER A 103 -7.55 -4.16 4.72
N MET A 104 -7.16 -4.74 5.87
CA MET A 104 -5.96 -5.59 5.98
C MET A 104 -6.23 -7.04 5.55
N MET A 105 -7.49 -7.51 5.61
CA MET A 105 -7.87 -8.89 5.30
C MET A 105 -7.49 -9.35 3.88
N PRO A 106 -7.67 -8.55 2.81
CA PRO A 106 -7.36 -9.00 1.45
C PRO A 106 -5.91 -9.44 1.25
N VAL A 107 -4.96 -8.70 1.83
CA VAL A 107 -3.54 -9.07 1.73
C VAL A 107 -3.26 -10.30 2.59
N THR A 108 -3.84 -10.43 3.78
CA THR A 108 -3.74 -11.64 4.60
C THR A 108 -4.26 -12.86 3.84
N ALA A 109 -5.40 -12.73 3.13
CA ALA A 109 -5.94 -13.80 2.29
C ALA A 109 -5.03 -14.12 1.09
N LEU A 110 -4.39 -13.11 0.49
CA LEU A 110 -3.44 -13.31 -0.62
C LEU A 110 -2.21 -14.09 -0.18
N LEU A 111 -1.74 -13.85 1.04
CA LEU A 111 -0.54 -14.46 1.61
C LEU A 111 -0.76 -15.85 2.22
N LYS A 112 -2.01 -16.24 2.47
CA LYS A 112 -2.34 -17.54 3.04
C LYS A 112 -1.77 -18.68 2.18
N ASP A 113 -0.86 -19.49 2.74
CA ASP A 113 -0.22 -20.63 2.04
C ASP A 113 0.28 -20.27 0.62
N ASN A 114 0.87 -19.07 0.48
CA ASN A 114 1.27 -18.54 -0.82
C ASN A 114 2.66 -17.90 -0.76
N ASP A 115 3.66 -18.64 -1.22
CA ASP A 115 5.06 -18.19 -1.34
C ASP A 115 5.37 -17.58 -2.72
N ALA A 116 4.39 -17.58 -3.65
CA ALA A 116 4.58 -17.11 -5.02
C ALA A 116 4.42 -15.58 -5.12
N LEU A 117 5.43 -14.85 -4.66
CA LEU A 117 5.46 -13.38 -4.61
C LEU A 117 6.58 -12.77 -5.47
N ASN A 118 7.05 -13.46 -6.53
CA ASN A 118 8.12 -12.91 -7.38
C ASN A 118 7.65 -11.74 -8.24
N CYS A 119 6.43 -11.84 -8.78
CA CYS A 119 5.81 -10.75 -9.54
C CYS A 119 4.34 -10.60 -9.13
N VAL A 120 4.03 -9.54 -8.42
CA VAL A 120 2.70 -9.29 -7.85
C VAL A 120 2.07 -8.07 -8.50
N LEU A 121 0.77 -8.11 -8.80
CA LEU A 121 -0.01 -6.97 -9.26
C LEU A 121 -1.01 -6.55 -8.19
N ASP A 122 -0.93 -5.29 -7.78
CA ASP A 122 -1.99 -4.56 -7.07
C ASP A 122 -2.73 -3.69 -8.10
N MET A 123 -3.90 -4.13 -8.52
CA MET A 123 -4.54 -3.64 -9.75
C MET A 123 -5.29 -2.31 -9.58
N ALA A 124 -5.65 -1.93 -8.35
CA ALA A 124 -6.31 -0.66 -8.01
C ALA A 124 -5.73 -0.12 -6.69
N SER A 125 -4.48 0.33 -6.74
CA SER A 125 -3.58 0.37 -5.59
C SER A 125 -3.66 1.63 -4.71
N ALA A 126 -4.13 2.77 -5.24
CA ALA A 126 -4.15 4.00 -4.44
C ALA A 126 -5.20 3.94 -3.30
N PRO A 127 -4.86 4.45 -2.12
CA PRO A 127 -3.72 5.31 -1.78
C PRO A 127 -2.43 4.56 -1.39
N GLY A 128 -2.37 3.21 -1.43
CA GLY A 128 -1.18 2.42 -1.19
C GLY A 128 -1.18 1.62 0.13
N SER A 129 -2.32 1.52 0.80
CA SER A 129 -2.43 0.75 2.06
C SER A 129 -2.13 -0.74 1.84
N LYS A 130 -2.80 -1.36 0.88
CA LYS A 130 -2.59 -2.76 0.52
C LYS A 130 -1.27 -2.99 -0.22
N THR A 131 -0.88 -2.04 -1.09
CA THR A 131 0.42 -2.06 -1.78
C THR A 131 1.58 -2.11 -0.80
N THR A 132 1.58 -1.25 0.23
CA THR A 132 2.62 -1.25 1.26
C THR A 132 2.57 -2.48 2.16
N GLN A 133 1.38 -3.06 2.38
CA GLN A 133 1.24 -4.33 3.10
C GLN A 133 1.85 -5.49 2.32
N ILE A 134 1.61 -5.57 1.01
CA ILE A 134 2.24 -6.55 0.11
C ILE A 134 3.77 -6.35 0.09
N ALA A 135 4.25 -5.11 -0.03
CA ALA A 135 5.68 -4.82 -0.03
C ALA A 135 6.37 -5.25 1.27
N CYS A 136 5.70 -5.09 2.43
CA CYS A 136 6.18 -5.61 3.72
C CYS A 136 6.32 -7.14 3.69
N ALA A 137 5.31 -7.86 3.19
CA ALA A 137 5.35 -9.31 3.08
C ALA A 137 6.44 -9.79 2.11
N MET A 138 6.63 -9.06 1.01
CA MET A 138 7.70 -9.32 0.05
C MET A 138 9.09 -8.91 0.57
N GLN A 139 9.19 -8.18 1.67
CA GLN A 139 10.45 -7.62 2.19
C GLN A 139 11.23 -6.84 1.11
N ASN A 140 10.52 -6.10 0.28
CA ASN A 140 11.05 -5.41 -0.89
C ASN A 140 11.75 -6.32 -1.93
N GLN A 141 11.54 -7.64 -1.88
CA GLN A 141 12.04 -8.58 -2.90
C GLN A 141 11.00 -8.75 -4.01
N GLY A 142 11.43 -9.28 -5.17
CA GLY A 142 10.54 -9.43 -6.31
C GLY A 142 10.08 -8.10 -6.91
N ALA A 143 9.10 -8.14 -7.79
CA ALA A 143 8.51 -6.97 -8.44
C ALA A 143 7.03 -6.81 -8.03
N LEU A 144 6.69 -5.62 -7.52
CA LEU A 144 5.31 -5.24 -7.18
C LEU A 144 4.81 -4.19 -8.18
N VAL A 145 3.95 -4.58 -9.10
CA VAL A 145 3.29 -3.64 -10.01
C VAL A 145 2.07 -3.06 -9.31
N ALA A 146 2.05 -1.75 -9.16
CA ALA A 146 0.96 -1.01 -8.52
C ALA A 146 0.28 -0.10 -9.55
N ASN A 147 -0.96 -0.44 -9.91
CA ASN A 147 -1.74 0.27 -10.91
C ASN A 147 -2.78 1.18 -10.29
N GLU A 148 -3.00 2.34 -10.89
CA GLU A 148 -4.07 3.25 -10.51
C GLU A 148 -4.60 3.99 -11.74
N LEU A 149 -5.92 4.02 -11.91
CA LEU A 149 -6.58 4.69 -13.03
C LEU A 149 -6.56 6.22 -12.88
N ALA A 150 -6.67 6.76 -11.68
CA ALA A 150 -6.78 8.19 -11.44
C ALA A 150 -5.41 8.84 -11.25
N ALA A 151 -5.02 9.76 -12.15
CA ALA A 151 -3.72 10.44 -12.11
C ALA A 151 -3.47 11.21 -10.80
N SER A 152 -4.49 11.80 -10.19
CA SER A 152 -4.39 12.49 -8.91
C SER A 152 -4.04 11.53 -7.76
N ARG A 153 -4.59 10.31 -7.78
CA ARG A 153 -4.37 9.28 -6.75
C ARG A 153 -2.98 8.63 -6.85
N ILE A 154 -2.40 8.54 -8.06
CA ILE A 154 -1.02 8.03 -8.24
C ILE A 154 0.00 8.85 -7.45
N LYS A 155 -0.18 10.17 -7.34
CA LYS A 155 0.72 11.03 -6.56
C LYS A 155 0.69 10.67 -5.07
N VAL A 156 -0.50 10.38 -4.54
CA VAL A 156 -0.69 9.95 -3.15
C VAL A 156 -0.08 8.57 -2.93
N LEU A 157 -0.32 7.63 -3.85
CA LEU A 157 0.30 6.30 -3.84
C LEU A 157 1.83 6.42 -3.78
N HIS A 158 2.44 7.17 -4.70
CA HIS A 158 3.89 7.36 -4.74
C HIS A 158 4.44 7.95 -3.42
N SER A 159 3.80 8.99 -2.89
CA SER A 159 4.20 9.62 -1.62
C SER A 159 4.16 8.62 -0.45
N ASN A 160 3.15 7.75 -0.39
CA ASN A 160 3.04 6.72 0.63
C ASN A 160 4.08 5.62 0.48
N LEU A 161 4.36 5.16 -0.75
CA LEU A 161 5.42 4.17 -1.01
C LEU A 161 6.80 4.72 -0.59
N GLN A 162 7.08 5.98 -0.95
CA GLN A 162 8.32 6.65 -0.58
C GLN A 162 8.47 6.78 0.94
N ARG A 163 7.43 7.24 1.64
CA ARG A 163 7.42 7.37 3.09
C ARG A 163 7.62 6.02 3.79
N CYS A 164 7.00 4.97 3.29
CA CYS A 164 7.11 3.62 3.85
C CYS A 164 8.39 2.86 3.45
N GLY A 165 9.24 3.41 2.58
CA GLY A 165 10.49 2.78 2.18
C GLY A 165 10.31 1.61 1.21
N VAL A 166 9.29 1.67 0.35
CA VAL A 166 9.06 0.66 -0.68
C VAL A 166 9.90 0.96 -1.91
N TYR A 167 10.77 0.03 -2.33
CA TYR A 167 11.62 0.19 -3.51
C TYR A 167 11.50 -0.91 -4.56
N ASN A 168 10.72 -1.95 -4.31
CA ASN A 168 10.42 -3.00 -5.29
C ASN A 168 9.15 -2.72 -6.10
N ALA A 169 8.56 -1.52 -5.98
CA ALA A 169 7.31 -1.18 -6.67
C ALA A 169 7.55 -0.52 -8.03
N ALA A 170 6.69 -0.84 -9.00
CA ALA A 170 6.60 -0.18 -10.29
C ALA A 170 5.18 0.36 -10.52
N LEU A 171 5.06 1.66 -10.75
CA LEU A 171 3.77 2.32 -10.89
C LEU A 171 3.31 2.34 -12.34
N THR A 172 2.05 1.99 -12.56
CA THR A 172 1.36 2.07 -13.84
C THR A 172 0.10 2.93 -13.73
N HIS A 173 -0.34 3.46 -14.88
CA HIS A 173 -1.51 4.33 -14.97
C HIS A 173 -2.40 3.89 -16.11
N PHE A 174 -3.17 2.85 -15.87
CA PHE A 174 -4.06 2.25 -16.87
C PHE A 174 -5.41 1.92 -16.27
N ASP A 175 -6.39 1.78 -17.18
CA ASP A 175 -7.57 0.98 -16.87
C ASP A 175 -7.12 -0.46 -16.59
N GLY A 176 -7.49 -1.02 -15.43
CA GLY A 176 -7.14 -2.39 -15.06
C GLY A 176 -7.57 -3.44 -16.08
N CYS A 177 -8.57 -3.16 -16.88
CA CYS A 177 -9.07 -4.05 -17.94
C CYS A 177 -8.04 -4.38 -19.02
N VAL A 178 -6.91 -3.67 -19.12
CA VAL A 178 -5.87 -3.94 -20.12
C VAL A 178 -4.89 -5.06 -19.75
N PHE A 179 -4.72 -5.37 -18.45
CA PHE A 179 -3.68 -6.29 -17.99
C PHE A 179 -3.84 -7.70 -18.57
N GLY A 180 -5.06 -8.21 -18.65
CA GLY A 180 -5.34 -9.54 -19.22
C GLY A 180 -4.88 -9.71 -20.67
N THR A 181 -4.97 -8.66 -21.48
CA THR A 181 -4.55 -8.67 -22.87
C THR A 181 -3.11 -8.22 -23.09
N TRP A 182 -2.57 -7.36 -22.21
CA TRP A 182 -1.22 -6.81 -22.35
C TRP A 182 -0.15 -7.68 -21.70
N ALA A 183 -0.46 -8.28 -20.56
CA ALA A 183 0.45 -9.10 -19.78
C ALA A 183 -0.23 -10.41 -19.33
N PRO A 184 -0.74 -11.25 -20.28
CA PRO A 184 -1.37 -12.50 -19.92
C PRO A 184 -0.37 -13.42 -19.22
N GLU A 185 -0.83 -14.08 -18.15
CA GLU A 185 -0.02 -15.00 -17.33
C GLU A 185 1.34 -14.42 -16.87
N ALA A 186 1.35 -13.11 -16.56
CA ALA A 186 2.56 -12.41 -16.14
C ALA A 186 2.78 -12.38 -14.62
N PHE A 187 1.72 -12.49 -13.83
CA PHE A 187 1.78 -12.31 -12.39
C PHE A 187 1.56 -13.61 -11.62
N ASP A 188 2.37 -13.82 -10.59
CA ASP A 188 2.25 -14.98 -9.69
C ASP A 188 1.06 -14.81 -8.73
N SER A 189 0.83 -13.57 -8.30
CA SER A 189 -0.25 -13.19 -7.39
C SER A 189 -0.86 -11.85 -7.80
N ILE A 190 -2.18 -11.71 -7.63
CA ILE A 190 -2.89 -10.48 -7.96
C ILE A 190 -3.83 -10.09 -6.81
N LEU A 191 -3.78 -8.84 -6.42
CA LEU A 191 -4.80 -8.21 -5.60
C LEU A 191 -5.67 -7.30 -6.47
N LEU A 192 -6.96 -7.54 -6.47
CA LEU A 192 -7.98 -6.67 -7.05
C LEU A 192 -8.91 -6.19 -5.93
N ASP A 193 -8.50 -5.10 -5.26
CA ASP A 193 -9.38 -4.33 -4.38
C ASP A 193 -10.21 -3.39 -5.26
N ALA A 194 -11.36 -3.88 -5.72
CA ALA A 194 -12.07 -3.28 -6.83
C ALA A 194 -12.75 -1.95 -6.44
N PRO A 195 -12.84 -0.98 -7.37
CA PRO A 195 -13.72 0.17 -7.18
C PRO A 195 -15.14 -0.32 -6.95
N CYS A 196 -15.83 0.20 -5.94
CA CYS A 196 -17.14 -0.27 -5.50
C CYS A 196 -18.01 0.89 -5.00
N SER A 197 -19.27 0.59 -4.71
CA SER A 197 -20.25 1.56 -4.18
C SER A 197 -19.89 2.09 -2.79
N GLY A 198 -19.04 1.38 -2.04
CA GLY A 198 -18.52 1.84 -0.75
C GLY A 198 -19.50 1.75 0.42
N GLU A 199 -20.54 0.91 0.32
CA GLU A 199 -21.58 0.73 1.35
C GLU A 199 -20.99 0.37 2.73
N GLY A 200 -19.88 -0.33 2.77
CA GLY A 200 -19.20 -0.70 4.01
C GLY A 200 -18.53 0.46 4.73
N ALA A 201 -18.29 1.59 4.04
CA ALA A 201 -17.58 2.75 4.57
C ALA A 201 -18.49 3.75 5.33
N ILE A 202 -19.76 3.41 5.57
CA ILE A 202 -20.77 4.27 6.24
C ILE A 202 -20.25 4.82 7.58
N ARG A 203 -19.50 4.03 8.34
CA ARG A 203 -18.97 4.43 9.66
C ARG A 203 -17.81 5.42 9.57
N LYS A 204 -17.21 5.58 8.40
CA LYS A 204 -16.02 6.40 8.16
C LYS A 204 -16.32 7.68 7.41
N ASP A 205 -17.30 7.64 6.53
CA ASP A 205 -17.67 8.74 5.65
C ASP A 205 -19.19 8.96 5.74
N ASP A 206 -19.59 10.09 6.32
CA ASP A 206 -21.01 10.46 6.50
C ASP A 206 -21.74 10.59 5.15
N ASP A 207 -21.02 10.86 4.06
CA ASP A 207 -21.53 11.01 2.71
C ASP A 207 -21.43 9.72 1.86
N ALA A 208 -20.94 8.61 2.44
CA ALA A 208 -20.73 7.35 1.70
C ALA A 208 -21.96 6.90 0.88
N MET A 209 -23.16 7.13 1.39
CA MET A 209 -24.43 6.73 0.75
C MET A 209 -25.13 7.86 -0.02
N ALA A 210 -24.52 9.05 -0.14
CA ALA A 210 -25.20 10.22 -0.74
C ALA A 210 -25.63 10.01 -2.20
N ASN A 211 -24.88 9.24 -2.97
CA ASN A 211 -25.15 8.93 -4.38
C ASN A 211 -25.52 7.45 -4.61
N TRP A 212 -25.83 6.73 -3.54
CA TRP A 212 -26.16 5.31 -3.64
C TRP A 212 -27.51 5.09 -4.32
N SER A 213 -27.58 4.13 -5.26
CA SER A 213 -28.81 3.66 -5.90
C SER A 213 -28.60 2.26 -6.47
N LEU A 214 -29.68 1.51 -6.68
CA LEU A 214 -29.61 0.19 -7.34
C LEU A 214 -29.04 0.29 -8.75
N ALA A 215 -29.29 1.38 -9.48
CA ALA A 215 -28.73 1.59 -10.82
C ALA A 215 -27.20 1.80 -10.76
N SER A 216 -26.71 2.55 -9.79
CA SER A 216 -25.25 2.75 -9.64
C SER A 216 -24.50 1.47 -9.24
N ILE A 217 -25.14 0.58 -8.48
CA ILE A 217 -24.59 -0.74 -8.16
C ILE A 217 -24.37 -1.56 -9.43
N GLU A 218 -25.34 -1.62 -10.33
CA GLU A 218 -25.24 -2.42 -11.56
C GLU A 218 -24.16 -1.87 -12.51
N GLU A 219 -24.05 -0.55 -12.65
CA GLU A 219 -22.98 0.10 -13.43
C GLU A 219 -21.60 -0.24 -12.88
N ILE A 220 -21.42 -0.22 -11.57
CA ILE A 220 -20.13 -0.55 -10.92
C ILE A 220 -19.85 -2.05 -11.04
N ALA A 221 -20.84 -2.91 -10.84
CA ALA A 221 -20.71 -4.36 -10.98
C ALA A 221 -20.25 -4.76 -12.39
N GLU A 222 -20.71 -4.06 -13.44
CA GLU A 222 -20.20 -4.30 -14.81
C GLU A 222 -18.70 -3.95 -14.95
N VAL A 223 -18.25 -2.87 -14.34
CA VAL A 223 -16.81 -2.52 -14.30
C VAL A 223 -16.03 -3.61 -13.56
N GLN A 224 -16.54 -4.09 -12.45
CA GLN A 224 -15.90 -5.12 -11.64
C GLN A 224 -15.81 -6.47 -12.39
N ARG A 225 -16.86 -6.85 -13.14
CA ARG A 225 -16.85 -8.04 -14.01
C ARG A 225 -15.72 -7.96 -15.07
N ASN A 226 -15.52 -6.80 -15.67
CA ASN A 226 -14.44 -6.59 -16.64
C ASN A 226 -13.06 -6.64 -15.96
N LEU A 227 -12.91 -6.03 -14.79
CA LEU A 227 -11.65 -6.02 -14.04
C LEU A 227 -11.26 -7.42 -13.56
N ILE A 228 -12.18 -8.21 -13.01
CA ILE A 228 -11.88 -9.55 -12.50
C ILE A 228 -11.47 -10.52 -13.62
N VAL A 229 -12.09 -10.38 -14.79
CA VAL A 229 -11.70 -11.15 -16.00
C VAL A 229 -10.27 -10.79 -16.41
N SER A 230 -9.96 -9.50 -16.51
CA SER A 230 -8.62 -9.02 -16.86
C SER A 230 -7.56 -9.48 -15.84
N ALA A 231 -7.86 -9.40 -14.55
CA ALA A 231 -6.99 -9.89 -13.48
C ALA A 231 -6.74 -11.39 -13.62
N PHE A 232 -7.78 -12.19 -13.84
CA PHE A 232 -7.65 -13.63 -13.98
C PHE A 232 -6.86 -14.06 -15.24
N GLN A 233 -7.00 -13.34 -16.34
CA GLN A 233 -6.21 -13.55 -17.55
C GLN A 233 -4.73 -13.20 -17.33
N ALA A 234 -4.43 -12.15 -16.57
CA ALA A 234 -3.07 -11.72 -16.24
C ALA A 234 -2.38 -12.61 -15.19
N LEU A 235 -3.15 -13.38 -14.42
CA LEU A 235 -2.66 -14.33 -13.43
C LEU A 235 -2.07 -15.56 -14.11
N LYS A 236 -0.90 -16.02 -13.66
CA LYS A 236 -0.29 -17.29 -14.09
C LYS A 236 -1.15 -18.48 -13.69
N THR A 237 -1.07 -19.54 -14.47
CA THR A 237 -1.61 -20.85 -14.07
C THR A 237 -0.92 -21.31 -12.78
N GLY A 238 -1.72 -21.75 -11.80
CA GLY A 238 -1.28 -22.06 -10.43
C GLY A 238 -1.23 -20.86 -9.49
N GLY A 239 -1.33 -19.63 -10.02
CA GLY A 239 -1.32 -18.41 -9.24
C GLY A 239 -2.61 -18.17 -8.42
N VAL A 240 -2.53 -17.23 -7.50
CA VAL A 240 -3.63 -16.84 -6.60
C VAL A 240 -3.99 -15.39 -6.82
N MET A 241 -5.27 -15.09 -6.90
CA MET A 241 -5.77 -13.72 -6.79
C MET A 241 -6.75 -13.58 -5.64
N VAL A 242 -6.80 -12.38 -5.08
CA VAL A 242 -7.84 -11.95 -4.15
C VAL A 242 -8.66 -10.85 -4.79
N TYR A 243 -9.96 -11.05 -4.80
CA TYR A 243 -10.96 -10.04 -5.13
C TYR A 243 -11.55 -9.49 -3.83
N SER A 244 -11.58 -8.19 -3.66
CA SER A 244 -12.14 -7.55 -2.48
C SER A 244 -12.88 -6.25 -2.80
N THR A 245 -13.83 -5.91 -1.96
CA THR A 245 -14.58 -4.64 -2.00
C THR A 245 -14.87 -4.15 -0.58
N CYS A 246 -15.07 -2.85 -0.43
CA CYS A 246 -15.66 -2.26 0.79
C CYS A 246 -17.17 -2.03 0.61
N THR A 247 -17.89 -3.01 0.06
CA THR A 247 -19.35 -2.95 -0.12
C THR A 247 -20.02 -4.22 0.39
N LEU A 248 -21.35 -4.20 0.55
CA LEU A 248 -22.12 -5.26 1.20
C LEU A 248 -23.10 -5.96 0.27
N ASN A 249 -23.45 -5.36 -0.88
CA ASN A 249 -24.38 -5.99 -1.80
C ASN A 249 -23.78 -7.18 -2.56
N GLN A 250 -24.60 -8.16 -2.90
CA GLN A 250 -24.16 -9.38 -3.59
C GLN A 250 -23.78 -9.15 -5.04
N SER A 251 -24.40 -8.15 -5.70
CA SER A 251 -24.14 -7.85 -7.13
C SER A 251 -22.71 -7.42 -7.39
N GLU A 252 -22.09 -6.72 -6.45
CA GLU A 252 -20.68 -6.31 -6.52
C GLU A 252 -19.72 -7.36 -5.92
N ASN A 253 -20.21 -8.35 -5.22
CA ASN A 253 -19.45 -9.33 -4.44
C ASN A 253 -19.54 -10.74 -5.03
N GLN A 254 -20.44 -11.57 -4.50
CA GLN A 254 -20.58 -12.98 -4.90
C GLN A 254 -20.89 -13.13 -6.38
N GLU A 255 -21.77 -12.30 -6.94
CA GLU A 255 -22.17 -12.39 -8.36
C GLU A 255 -21.02 -12.09 -9.32
N VAL A 256 -20.10 -11.20 -8.96
CA VAL A 256 -18.87 -10.94 -9.73
C VAL A 256 -17.96 -12.17 -9.73
N CYS A 257 -17.82 -12.86 -8.60
CA CYS A 257 -17.06 -14.10 -8.50
C CYS A 257 -17.71 -15.24 -9.28
N HIS A 258 -19.03 -15.37 -9.17
CA HIS A 258 -19.80 -16.38 -9.92
C HIS A 258 -19.74 -16.13 -11.42
N PHE A 259 -19.81 -14.89 -11.88
CA PHE A 259 -19.61 -14.52 -13.28
C PHE A 259 -18.24 -14.98 -13.80
N LEU A 260 -17.16 -14.83 -13.02
CA LEU A 260 -15.84 -15.32 -13.38
C LEU A 260 -15.83 -16.86 -13.51
N LYS A 261 -16.48 -17.56 -12.55
CA LYS A 261 -16.61 -19.03 -12.56
C LYS A 261 -17.42 -19.52 -13.74
N GLU A 262 -18.52 -18.85 -14.07
CA GLU A 262 -19.33 -19.16 -15.25
C GLU A 262 -18.53 -19.00 -16.53
N LYS A 263 -17.75 -17.91 -16.64
CA LYS A 263 -16.97 -17.60 -17.85
C LYS A 263 -15.82 -18.59 -18.09
N PHE A 264 -15.09 -19.00 -17.07
CA PHE A 264 -13.87 -19.80 -17.20
C PHE A 264 -13.96 -21.22 -16.62
N GLY A 265 -15.11 -21.61 -16.08
CA GLY A 265 -15.43 -22.96 -15.65
C GLY A 265 -14.40 -23.53 -14.67
N ASP A 266 -13.86 -24.71 -15.00
CA ASP A 266 -12.95 -25.45 -14.13
C ASP A 266 -11.56 -24.80 -13.98
N ALA A 267 -11.23 -23.78 -14.77
CA ALA A 267 -10.01 -23.01 -14.56
C ALA A 267 -10.05 -22.17 -13.28
N VAL A 268 -11.25 -21.87 -12.75
CA VAL A 268 -11.46 -21.08 -11.54
C VAL A 268 -11.71 -22.00 -10.35
N GLN A 269 -10.92 -21.87 -9.29
CA GLN A 269 -11.15 -22.51 -8.00
C GLN A 269 -11.31 -21.46 -6.91
N PHE A 270 -12.44 -21.46 -6.21
CA PHE A 270 -12.61 -20.70 -4.97
C PHE A 270 -11.90 -21.43 -3.83
N GLU A 271 -11.10 -20.72 -3.06
CA GLU A 271 -10.39 -21.26 -1.91
C GLU A 271 -11.03 -20.71 -0.63
N PRO A 272 -11.51 -21.57 0.27
CA PRO A 272 -12.23 -21.11 1.46
C PRO A 272 -11.30 -20.38 2.45
N LEU A 273 -11.86 -19.39 3.13
CA LEU A 273 -11.18 -18.52 4.08
C LEU A 273 -11.61 -18.77 5.53
N ASN A 274 -12.19 -19.93 5.82
CA ASN A 274 -12.71 -20.30 7.14
C ASN A 274 -11.64 -20.36 8.24
N ASP A 275 -10.39 -20.57 7.88
CA ASP A 275 -9.22 -20.68 8.75
C ASP A 275 -8.21 -19.52 8.58
N LEU A 276 -8.67 -18.39 7.99
CA LEU A 276 -7.80 -17.25 7.78
C LEU A 276 -7.37 -16.60 9.10
N PHE A 277 -8.25 -16.57 10.07
CA PHE A 277 -8.01 -16.13 11.46
C PHE A 277 -9.08 -16.71 12.39
N ASP A 278 -8.84 -16.67 13.67
CA ASP A 278 -9.79 -17.15 14.68
C ASP A 278 -11.07 -16.32 14.67
N GLY A 279 -12.20 -16.93 14.33
CA GLY A 279 -13.51 -16.29 14.19
C GLY A 279 -13.90 -15.93 12.75
N ALA A 280 -13.09 -16.26 11.75
CA ALA A 280 -13.39 -16.02 10.33
C ALA A 280 -14.72 -16.68 9.89
N GLU A 281 -15.07 -17.82 10.50
CA GLU A 281 -16.30 -18.56 10.24
C GLU A 281 -17.59 -17.75 10.46
N LYS A 282 -17.53 -16.70 11.29
CA LYS A 282 -18.69 -15.82 11.56
C LYS A 282 -19.12 -14.97 10.36
N SER A 283 -18.24 -14.80 9.38
CA SER A 283 -18.50 -14.03 8.16
C SER A 283 -18.35 -14.86 6.88
N LEU A 284 -18.31 -16.19 7.01
CA LEU A 284 -18.11 -17.09 5.88
C LEU A 284 -19.39 -17.25 5.07
N THR A 285 -19.28 -17.16 3.73
CA THR A 285 -20.35 -17.51 2.78
C THR A 285 -20.31 -18.99 2.43
N GLU A 286 -21.35 -19.49 1.73
CA GLU A 286 -21.38 -20.87 1.22
C GLU A 286 -20.23 -21.20 0.27
N ASP A 287 -19.76 -20.23 -0.50
CA ASP A 287 -18.60 -20.36 -1.41
C ASP A 287 -17.25 -20.31 -0.69
N GLY A 288 -17.24 -20.06 0.63
CA GLY A 288 -16.04 -19.91 1.42
C GLY A 288 -15.41 -18.51 1.38
N PHE A 289 -16.13 -17.49 0.89
CA PHE A 289 -15.70 -16.09 0.93
C PHE A 289 -15.96 -15.49 2.31
N LEU A 290 -15.24 -14.42 2.66
CA LEU A 290 -15.58 -13.59 3.81
C LEU A 290 -16.49 -12.44 3.38
N HIS A 291 -17.65 -12.35 3.99
CA HIS A 291 -18.60 -11.24 3.82
C HIS A 291 -18.82 -10.60 5.19
N VAL A 292 -18.01 -9.60 5.49
CA VAL A 292 -17.90 -8.97 6.80
C VAL A 292 -18.94 -7.88 6.94
N TYR A 293 -19.91 -8.08 7.81
CA TYR A 293 -20.83 -7.02 8.26
C TYR A 293 -20.23 -6.29 9.46
N PRO A 294 -20.42 -4.95 9.58
CA PRO A 294 -19.77 -4.12 10.60
C PRO A 294 -19.93 -4.62 12.05
N GLN A 295 -21.09 -5.18 12.42
CA GLN A 295 -21.35 -5.65 13.77
C GLN A 295 -20.57 -6.92 14.16
N ILE A 296 -20.03 -7.67 13.17
CA ILE A 296 -19.34 -8.94 13.46
C ILE A 296 -18.00 -8.69 14.16
N PHE A 297 -17.22 -7.72 13.65
CA PHE A 297 -15.85 -7.46 14.13
C PHE A 297 -15.64 -6.01 14.55
N ASP A 298 -16.70 -5.20 14.65
CA ASP A 298 -16.61 -3.76 14.92
C ASP A 298 -15.66 -3.05 13.94
N SER A 299 -15.84 -3.30 12.63
CA SER A 299 -15.03 -2.79 11.52
C SER A 299 -15.88 -2.10 10.45
N GLU A 300 -15.30 -1.69 9.32
CA GLU A 300 -16.07 -1.41 8.10
C GLU A 300 -16.69 -2.71 7.56
N GLY A 301 -17.72 -2.57 6.72
CA GLY A 301 -18.24 -3.67 5.91
C GLY A 301 -17.26 -4.02 4.81
N PHE A 302 -17.02 -5.32 4.57
CA PHE A 302 -15.97 -5.75 3.63
C PHE A 302 -16.30 -7.11 3.02
N PHE A 303 -15.78 -7.35 1.81
CA PHE A 303 -15.86 -8.63 1.13
C PHE A 303 -14.49 -9.08 0.65
N VAL A 304 -14.18 -10.38 0.81
CA VAL A 304 -12.92 -10.99 0.38
C VAL A 304 -13.17 -12.36 -0.22
N ALA A 305 -12.75 -12.56 -1.46
CA ALA A 305 -12.76 -13.85 -2.16
C ALA A 305 -11.35 -14.22 -2.61
N ARG A 306 -10.92 -15.45 -2.30
CA ARG A 306 -9.62 -15.99 -2.73
C ARG A 306 -9.85 -16.99 -3.84
N ILE A 307 -9.12 -16.80 -4.95
CA ILE A 307 -9.35 -17.51 -6.23
C ILE A 307 -8.00 -18.02 -6.74
N ARG A 308 -7.95 -19.33 -7.06
CA ARG A 308 -6.80 -19.96 -7.72
C ARG A 308 -7.09 -20.23 -9.19
N LYS A 309 -6.11 -19.98 -10.05
CA LYS A 309 -6.16 -20.32 -11.47
C LYS A 309 -5.59 -21.72 -11.71
N LEU A 310 -6.42 -22.67 -12.13
CA LEU A 310 -6.02 -24.06 -12.31
C LEU A 310 -5.53 -24.38 -13.73
N ALA A 311 -5.95 -23.61 -14.73
CA ALA A 311 -5.62 -23.83 -16.13
C ALA A 311 -5.47 -22.51 -16.91
N PRO A 312 -4.74 -22.51 -18.04
CA PRO A 312 -4.68 -21.35 -18.92
C PRO A 312 -6.08 -21.01 -19.46
N VAL A 313 -6.32 -19.72 -19.69
CA VAL A 313 -7.57 -19.23 -20.30
C VAL A 313 -7.27 -18.44 -21.56
N GLU A 314 -8.25 -18.40 -22.46
CA GLU A 314 -8.11 -17.64 -23.71
C GLU A 314 -7.99 -16.14 -23.43
N THR A 315 -7.09 -15.49 -24.17
CA THR A 315 -6.87 -14.04 -24.14
C THR A 315 -6.77 -13.51 -25.57
N ASP A 316 -7.40 -12.37 -25.81
CA ASP A 316 -7.26 -11.67 -27.08
C ASP A 316 -5.86 -11.12 -27.26
N LYS A 317 -5.23 -11.42 -28.40
CA LYS A 317 -3.93 -10.85 -28.76
C LYS A 317 -4.11 -9.45 -29.31
N VAL A 318 -3.71 -8.44 -28.55
CA VAL A 318 -3.75 -7.04 -28.96
C VAL A 318 -2.37 -6.56 -29.41
N LYS A 319 -2.31 -5.90 -30.58
CA LYS A 319 -1.08 -5.22 -31.03
C LYS A 319 -0.84 -3.99 -30.17
N LYS A 320 0.21 -4.03 -29.37
CA LYS A 320 0.64 -2.92 -28.51
C LYS A 320 1.56 -1.96 -29.28
N ARG A 321 1.36 -0.67 -29.10
CA ARG A 321 2.34 0.35 -29.52
C ARG A 321 3.11 0.80 -28.27
N MET A 322 4.20 0.10 -27.95
CA MET A 322 5.11 0.49 -26.90
C MET A 322 6.10 1.52 -27.46
N GLY A 323 6.23 2.66 -26.81
CA GLY A 323 7.30 3.61 -27.13
C GLY A 323 8.68 3.05 -26.75
N LYS A 324 9.75 3.77 -27.08
CA LYS A 324 11.10 3.41 -26.64
C LYS A 324 11.16 3.45 -25.10
N PHE A 325 11.67 2.39 -24.49
CA PHE A 325 11.92 2.39 -23.06
C PHE A 325 13.03 3.40 -22.70
N PRO A 326 12.76 4.36 -21.81
CA PRO A 326 13.65 5.53 -21.64
C PRO A 326 14.87 5.27 -20.76
N PHE A 327 15.00 4.05 -20.22
CA PHE A 327 16.10 3.68 -19.33
C PHE A 327 17.05 2.72 -20.04
N SER A 328 18.32 2.75 -19.62
CA SER A 328 19.34 1.78 -19.97
C SER A 328 19.95 1.16 -18.72
N GLN A 329 20.05 -0.15 -18.69
CA GLN A 329 20.70 -0.87 -17.58
C GLN A 329 22.20 -0.57 -17.61
N LEU A 330 22.76 -0.27 -16.45
CA LEU A 330 24.18 -0.02 -16.32
C LEU A 330 24.98 -1.34 -16.28
N LYS A 331 26.21 -1.30 -16.80
CA LYS A 331 27.12 -2.44 -16.71
C LYS A 331 27.57 -2.66 -15.26
N ASP A 332 27.92 -3.87 -14.91
CA ASP A 332 28.34 -4.26 -13.56
C ASP A 332 29.42 -3.34 -12.96
N LYS A 333 30.40 -2.94 -13.78
CA LYS A 333 31.45 -2.01 -13.35
C LYS A 333 30.90 -0.67 -12.90
N ASP A 334 29.94 -0.11 -13.64
CA ASP A 334 29.34 1.18 -13.34
C ASP A 334 28.41 1.07 -12.12
N GLN A 335 27.69 -0.04 -11.99
CA GLN A 335 26.87 -0.34 -10.81
C GLN A 335 27.75 -0.45 -9.55
N GLN A 336 28.90 -1.13 -9.63
CA GLN A 336 29.85 -1.25 -8.53
C GLN A 336 30.45 0.10 -8.13
N ASP A 337 30.73 0.99 -9.09
CA ASP A 337 31.20 2.35 -8.80
C ASP A 337 30.15 3.17 -8.04
N ILE A 338 28.89 3.10 -8.47
CA ILE A 338 27.78 3.76 -7.79
C ILE A 338 27.62 3.22 -6.37
N ALA A 339 27.63 1.90 -6.19
CA ALA A 339 27.55 1.26 -4.88
C ALA A 339 28.68 1.70 -3.95
N LYS A 340 29.91 1.77 -4.47
CA LYS A 340 31.08 2.25 -3.73
C LYS A 340 30.93 3.71 -3.31
N GLN A 341 30.47 4.58 -4.21
CA GLN A 341 30.29 6.00 -3.88
C GLN A 341 29.15 6.22 -2.89
N LEU A 342 28.04 5.47 -2.99
CA LEU A 342 26.95 5.51 -2.02
C LEU A 342 27.45 5.10 -0.63
N LYS A 343 28.23 4.01 -0.55
CA LYS A 343 28.86 3.55 0.70
C LYS A 343 29.84 4.57 1.27
N GLN A 344 30.65 5.19 0.44
CA GLN A 344 31.61 6.20 0.88
C GLN A 344 30.96 7.51 1.34
N ASN A 345 29.88 7.94 0.68
CA ASN A 345 29.26 9.24 0.92
C ASN A 345 28.21 9.19 2.03
N LEU A 346 27.43 8.12 2.11
CA LEU A 346 26.30 8.01 3.03
C LEU A 346 26.35 6.75 3.92
N ASP A 347 27.36 5.90 3.75
CA ASP A 347 27.50 4.61 4.45
C ASP A 347 26.35 3.62 4.17
N ILE A 348 25.60 3.83 3.08
CA ILE A 348 24.50 2.98 2.65
C ILE A 348 25.02 1.88 1.71
N THR A 349 24.49 0.66 1.86
CA THR A 349 24.77 -0.49 1.00
C THR A 349 23.58 -0.72 0.05
N LEU A 350 23.85 -0.91 -1.25
CA LEU A 350 22.82 -1.28 -2.23
C LEU A 350 22.33 -2.72 -2.01
N PRO A 351 21.05 -2.99 -2.16
CA PRO A 351 20.50 -4.34 -2.12
C PRO A 351 20.99 -5.18 -3.32
N THR A 352 21.18 -6.48 -3.13
CA THR A 352 21.81 -7.39 -4.11
C THR A 352 20.88 -7.87 -5.23
N GLN A 353 19.55 -7.84 -5.02
CA GLN A 353 18.54 -8.33 -5.97
C GLN A 353 17.92 -7.21 -6.79
N HIS A 354 18.69 -6.18 -7.12
CA HIS A 354 18.23 -5.02 -7.87
C HIS A 354 19.27 -4.58 -8.88
N ASP A 355 18.80 -4.06 -9.99
CA ASP A 355 19.62 -3.53 -11.06
C ASP A 355 19.66 -2.01 -11.02
N VAL A 356 20.82 -1.43 -11.37
CA VAL A 356 20.95 0.01 -11.49
C VAL A 356 20.76 0.43 -12.96
N TRP A 357 19.86 1.37 -13.15
CA TRP A 357 19.48 1.89 -14.46
C TRP A 357 19.73 3.39 -14.57
N LEU A 358 19.92 3.85 -15.80
CA LEU A 358 20.16 5.25 -16.13
C LEU A 358 19.08 5.78 -17.07
N ARG A 359 18.54 6.97 -16.74
CA ARG A 359 17.73 7.80 -17.63
C ARG A 359 18.31 9.19 -17.64
N ASP A 360 18.88 9.60 -18.76
CA ASP A 360 19.66 10.86 -18.88
C ASP A 360 20.76 10.96 -17.80
N LYS A 361 20.57 11.74 -16.77
CA LYS A 361 21.48 11.89 -15.61
C LYS A 361 20.95 11.26 -14.33
N GLU A 362 19.78 10.67 -14.38
CA GLU A 362 19.12 10.08 -13.22
C GLU A 362 19.52 8.62 -13.06
N VAL A 363 19.99 8.27 -11.89
CA VAL A 363 20.34 6.90 -11.48
C VAL A 363 19.19 6.30 -10.71
N TRP A 364 18.74 5.13 -11.14
CA TRP A 364 17.57 4.44 -10.60
C TRP A 364 17.93 3.03 -10.14
N LEU A 365 17.24 2.56 -9.11
CA LEU A 365 17.27 1.18 -8.62
C LEU A 365 15.97 0.49 -9.01
N PHE A 366 16.07 -0.60 -9.76
CA PHE A 366 14.92 -1.38 -10.24
C PHE A 366 14.93 -2.79 -9.64
N PRO A 367 13.76 -3.38 -9.31
CA PRO A 367 13.67 -4.80 -9.05
C PRO A 367 14.00 -5.61 -10.31
N SER A 368 14.87 -6.59 -10.20
CA SER A 368 15.39 -7.36 -11.36
C SER A 368 14.27 -8.17 -12.04
N GLU A 369 13.29 -8.64 -11.29
CA GLU A 369 12.15 -9.43 -11.75
C GLU A 369 11.24 -8.66 -12.72
N LEU A 370 11.31 -7.32 -12.71
CA LEU A 370 10.52 -6.48 -13.61
C LEU A 370 10.97 -6.56 -15.07
N GLN A 371 12.16 -7.08 -15.37
CA GLN A 371 12.70 -7.15 -16.74
C GLN A 371 11.75 -7.86 -17.71
N SER A 372 11.02 -8.89 -17.26
CA SER A 372 10.05 -9.62 -18.07
C SER A 372 8.85 -8.79 -18.53
N LEU A 373 8.56 -7.68 -17.83
CA LEU A 373 7.44 -6.78 -18.14
C LEU A 373 7.87 -5.54 -18.93
N ILE A 374 9.19 -5.29 -19.06
CA ILE A 374 9.70 -4.16 -19.85
C ILE A 374 9.41 -4.45 -21.34
N GLY A 375 8.66 -3.53 -21.97
CA GLY A 375 8.18 -3.70 -23.34
C GLY A 375 6.79 -4.34 -23.44
N GLU A 376 6.27 -4.93 -22.38
CA GLU A 376 4.91 -5.50 -22.32
C GLU A 376 3.89 -4.48 -21.77
N ILE A 377 4.26 -3.72 -20.77
CA ILE A 377 3.48 -2.61 -20.19
C ILE A 377 4.31 -1.35 -20.08
N ARG A 378 3.64 -0.19 -19.99
CA ARG A 378 4.30 1.10 -19.77
C ARG A 378 4.29 1.40 -18.30
N PHE A 379 5.43 1.85 -17.80
CA PHE A 379 5.57 2.29 -16.42
C PHE A 379 5.65 3.82 -16.35
N GLN A 380 4.95 4.40 -15.39
CA GLN A 380 5.14 5.81 -15.02
C GLN A 380 6.40 6.00 -14.18
N ARG A 381 6.66 5.00 -13.32
CA ARG A 381 7.79 5.00 -12.41
C ARG A 381 8.18 3.56 -12.11
N ILE A 382 9.47 3.32 -11.97
CA ILE A 382 10.00 2.01 -11.58
C ILE A 382 10.99 2.20 -10.45
N GLY A 383 10.78 1.46 -9.34
CA GLY A 383 11.66 1.48 -8.19
C GLY A 383 11.87 2.89 -7.63
N ILE A 384 13.10 3.22 -7.28
CA ILE A 384 13.46 4.50 -6.67
C ILE A 384 14.57 5.22 -7.43
N LYS A 385 14.53 6.54 -7.40
CA LYS A 385 15.61 7.39 -7.88
C LYS A 385 16.69 7.46 -6.80
N LEU A 386 17.86 6.87 -7.09
CA LEU A 386 19.00 6.88 -6.16
C LEU A 386 19.69 8.23 -6.13
N ALA A 387 20.01 8.76 -7.31
CA ALA A 387 20.85 9.95 -7.45
C ALA A 387 20.67 10.67 -8.79
N GLU A 388 21.24 11.86 -8.86
CA GLU A 388 21.51 12.58 -10.11
C GLU A 388 23.02 12.68 -10.34
N GLN A 389 23.46 12.37 -11.55
CA GLN A 389 24.87 12.54 -11.96
C GLN A 389 25.24 14.01 -12.13
N HIS A 390 26.36 14.40 -11.55
CA HIS A 390 26.96 15.70 -11.68
C HIS A 390 28.43 15.60 -12.16
N LYS A 391 29.02 16.71 -12.52
CA LYS A 391 30.45 16.75 -12.98
C LYS A 391 31.45 16.18 -11.97
N LYS A 392 31.12 16.13 -10.67
CA LYS A 392 32.01 15.74 -9.57
C LYS A 392 31.46 14.56 -8.74
N GLY A 393 30.55 13.74 -9.29
CA GLY A 393 29.95 12.60 -8.59
C GLY A 393 28.43 12.61 -8.64
N TYR A 394 27.80 12.19 -7.58
CA TYR A 394 26.34 12.01 -7.47
C TYR A 394 25.74 12.94 -6.42
N ARG A 395 24.53 13.43 -6.67
CA ARG A 395 23.64 14.02 -5.67
C ARG A 395 22.59 12.99 -5.30
N TRP A 396 22.70 12.46 -4.08
CA TRP A 396 21.79 11.43 -3.58
C TRP A 396 20.41 12.00 -3.34
N GLN A 397 19.38 11.15 -3.47
CA GLN A 397 18.00 11.57 -3.37
C GLN A 397 17.40 11.19 -2.02
N HIS A 398 16.38 11.91 -1.60
CA HIS A 398 15.63 11.64 -0.39
C HIS A 398 15.09 10.21 -0.36
N GLU A 399 14.58 9.71 -1.49
CA GLU A 399 14.07 8.34 -1.61
C GLU A 399 15.13 7.30 -1.27
N ALA A 400 16.36 7.47 -1.71
CA ALA A 400 17.44 6.53 -1.43
C ALA A 400 17.69 6.42 0.09
N VAL A 401 17.66 7.54 0.80
CA VAL A 401 17.83 7.55 2.26
C VAL A 401 16.62 6.92 2.96
N MET A 402 15.39 7.34 2.61
CA MET A 402 14.19 6.82 3.26
C MET A 402 13.96 5.33 3.06
N THR A 403 14.52 4.76 1.98
CA THR A 403 14.33 3.35 1.64
C THR A 403 15.49 2.44 2.03
N LEU A 404 16.72 2.95 2.01
CA LEU A 404 17.93 2.12 2.16
C LEU A 404 18.71 2.38 3.44
N ALA A 405 18.52 3.54 4.09
CA ALA A 405 19.21 3.85 5.33
C ALA A 405 18.52 3.20 6.54
N SER A 406 19.34 2.73 7.49
CA SER A 406 18.90 2.13 8.75
C SER A 406 18.80 3.11 9.91
N GLY A 407 19.47 4.27 9.81
CA GLY A 407 19.66 5.24 10.88
C GLY A 407 20.97 5.09 11.64
N ASN A 408 21.70 3.98 11.43
CA ASN A 408 22.95 3.69 12.13
C ASN A 408 24.20 4.02 11.29
N GLU A 409 24.02 4.66 10.15
CA GLU A 409 25.11 5.04 9.27
C GLU A 409 26.04 6.08 9.93
N SER A 410 27.34 6.01 9.63
CA SER A 410 28.34 6.93 10.18
C SER A 410 28.12 8.40 9.79
N THR A 411 27.33 8.65 8.77
CA THR A 411 26.93 10.00 8.32
C THR A 411 25.61 10.45 8.90
N ALA A 412 24.94 9.64 9.74
CA ALA A 412 23.68 9.98 10.36
C ALA A 412 23.86 11.09 11.42
N ILE A 413 22.93 12.04 11.41
CA ILE A 413 22.86 13.12 12.39
C ILE A 413 21.52 13.07 13.07
N GLU A 414 21.54 12.73 14.35
CA GLU A 414 20.35 12.67 15.19
C GLU A 414 19.89 14.07 15.57
N LEU A 415 18.61 14.35 15.35
CA LEU A 415 17.95 15.59 15.74
C LEU A 415 17.24 15.44 17.07
N ASN A 416 17.23 16.52 17.86
CA ASN A 416 16.29 16.63 18.98
C ASN A 416 14.87 16.92 18.47
N ALA A 417 13.87 16.90 19.37
CA ALA A 417 12.47 17.03 18.98
C ALA A 417 12.14 18.39 18.32
N GLU A 418 12.72 19.49 18.80
CA GLU A 418 12.53 20.83 18.21
C GLU A 418 13.11 20.88 16.79
N GLN A 419 14.31 20.38 16.62
CA GLN A 419 14.97 20.30 15.32
C GLN A 419 14.22 19.39 14.34
N ALA A 420 13.66 18.27 14.81
CA ALA A 420 12.85 17.39 13.99
C ALA A 420 11.55 18.06 13.52
N LYS A 421 10.89 18.84 14.39
CA LYS A 421 9.75 19.69 13.99
C LYS A 421 10.14 20.67 12.89
N GLU A 422 11.21 21.44 13.09
CA GLU A 422 11.74 22.37 12.08
C GLU A 422 12.05 21.65 10.75
N TRP A 423 12.64 20.43 10.83
CA TRP A 423 12.91 19.62 9.67
C TRP A 423 11.65 19.28 8.89
N PHE A 424 10.61 18.78 9.56
CA PHE A 424 9.33 18.45 8.91
C PHE A 424 8.58 19.68 8.42
N MET A 425 8.86 20.86 8.95
CA MET A 425 8.40 22.16 8.42
C MET A 425 9.21 22.64 7.20
N GLY A 426 10.18 21.86 6.73
CA GLY A 426 11.01 22.21 5.57
C GLY A 426 12.11 23.23 5.87
N ARG A 427 12.44 23.47 7.15
CA ARG A 427 13.43 24.46 7.58
C ARG A 427 14.83 23.85 7.68
N ASP A 428 15.87 24.69 7.48
CA ASP A 428 17.26 24.29 7.67
C ASP A 428 17.58 24.15 9.18
N ILE A 429 18.41 23.15 9.51
CA ILE A 429 18.75 22.83 10.89
C ILE A 429 20.17 23.33 11.23
N ARG A 430 20.37 23.78 12.46
CA ARG A 430 21.69 24.12 13.01
C ARG A 430 21.97 23.20 14.20
N PRO A 431 22.55 22.02 13.97
CA PRO A 431 22.90 21.11 15.06
C PRO A 431 24.07 21.68 15.89
N GLU A 432 24.06 21.35 17.18
CA GLU A 432 25.11 21.74 18.15
C GLU A 432 26.36 20.82 18.05
N ILE A 433 26.80 20.53 16.82
CA ILE A 433 27.96 19.71 16.53
C ILE A 433 28.89 20.44 15.54
N PRO A 434 30.16 20.08 15.46
CA PRO A 434 31.08 20.66 14.48
C PRO A 434 30.53 20.52 13.06
N ALA A 435 30.66 21.59 12.27
CA ALA A 435 30.20 21.59 10.88
C ALA A 435 30.93 20.54 10.05
N GLY A 436 30.15 19.73 9.31
CA GLY A 436 30.64 18.71 8.39
C GLY A 436 30.69 19.21 6.95
N LYS A 437 30.82 18.26 6.03
CA LYS A 437 30.81 18.50 4.57
C LYS A 437 29.97 17.44 3.87
N GLY A 438 29.38 17.84 2.73
CA GLY A 438 28.62 16.90 1.89
C GLY A 438 27.18 16.68 2.34
N GLU A 439 26.61 15.59 1.85
CA GLU A 439 25.26 15.14 2.20
C GLU A 439 25.31 14.30 3.47
N VAL A 440 24.23 14.34 4.24
CA VAL A 440 24.11 13.63 5.51
C VAL A 440 22.72 13.01 5.64
N ILE A 441 22.64 11.89 6.31
CA ILE A 441 21.37 11.30 6.73
C ILE A 441 20.89 12.04 7.97
N VAL A 442 19.64 12.47 7.97
CA VAL A 442 19.01 13.09 9.13
C VAL A 442 18.12 12.06 9.79
N THR A 443 18.31 11.87 11.09
CA THR A 443 17.55 10.90 11.90
C THR A 443 16.81 11.58 13.03
N TYR A 444 15.75 10.95 13.49
CA TYR A 444 15.04 11.31 14.71
C TYR A 444 14.62 10.04 15.44
N ARG A 445 15.06 9.91 16.69
CA ARG A 445 14.87 8.71 17.51
C ARG A 445 15.32 7.45 16.75
N ASP A 446 16.55 7.50 16.24
CA ASP A 446 17.24 6.43 15.51
C ASP A 446 16.68 6.08 14.12
N TYR A 447 15.64 6.77 13.63
CA TYR A 447 15.06 6.48 12.31
C TYR A 447 15.34 7.59 11.30
N PRO A 448 15.69 7.23 10.04
CA PRO A 448 15.89 8.20 8.96
C PRO A 448 14.60 9.00 8.69
N ILE A 449 14.74 10.32 8.62
CA ILE A 449 13.68 11.25 8.27
C ILE A 449 14.01 12.09 7.04
N GLY A 450 15.18 11.88 6.46
CA GLY A 450 15.54 12.48 5.19
C GLY A 450 17.03 12.67 4.98
N ILE A 451 17.35 13.33 3.86
CA ILE A 451 18.71 13.73 3.48
C ILE A 451 18.87 15.22 3.62
N GLY A 452 19.97 15.65 4.25
CA GLY A 452 20.37 17.04 4.34
C GLY A 452 21.73 17.27 3.67
N LYS A 453 22.10 18.53 3.54
CA LYS A 453 23.41 18.92 3.02
C LYS A 453 24.04 20.00 3.87
N TRP A 454 25.28 19.79 4.31
CA TRP A 454 26.05 20.81 5.00
C TRP A 454 26.29 22.04 4.12
N VAL A 455 25.92 23.21 4.62
CA VAL A 455 26.19 24.53 4.05
C VAL A 455 26.65 25.44 5.17
N SER A 456 27.96 25.66 5.26
CA SER A 456 28.57 26.36 6.39
C SER A 456 28.26 25.64 7.72
N ASN A 457 27.60 26.29 8.66
CA ASN A 457 27.24 25.76 9.98
C ASN A 457 25.81 25.23 10.11
N ARG A 458 25.15 24.97 8.99
CA ARG A 458 23.78 24.46 8.96
C ARG A 458 23.63 23.28 8.01
N ILE A 459 22.64 22.45 8.26
CA ILE A 459 22.18 21.41 7.36
C ILE A 459 21.00 21.98 6.59
N LYS A 460 21.20 22.13 5.27
CA LYS A 460 20.13 22.52 4.37
C LYS A 460 19.12 21.38 4.26
N ASN A 461 17.84 21.70 4.40
CA ASN A 461 16.74 20.75 4.34
C ASN A 461 16.58 20.18 2.91
N GLY A 462 16.54 18.85 2.80
CA GLY A 462 16.32 18.11 1.56
C GLY A 462 14.96 17.42 1.46
N LEU A 463 14.02 17.75 2.37
CA LEU A 463 12.68 17.16 2.39
C LEU A 463 11.89 17.58 1.12
N PRO A 464 11.27 16.64 0.38
CA PRO A 464 10.37 16.96 -0.71
C PRO A 464 9.19 17.81 -0.22
N ARG A 465 8.72 18.74 -1.08
CA ARG A 465 7.66 19.70 -0.70
C ARG A 465 6.36 19.01 -0.29
N GLU A 466 6.01 17.91 -0.91
CA GLU A 466 4.82 17.10 -0.63
C GLU A 466 4.85 16.44 0.76
N LEU A 467 6.03 16.33 1.37
CA LEU A 467 6.21 15.77 2.73
C LEU A 467 6.30 16.85 3.81
N VAL A 468 6.40 18.12 3.43
CA VAL A 468 6.43 19.24 4.39
C VAL A 468 5.08 19.37 5.11
N ARG A 469 5.12 19.65 6.42
CA ARG A 469 3.96 19.86 7.29
C ARG A 469 4.11 21.18 8.05
N ASP A 470 3.10 22.02 7.98
CA ASP A 470 3.19 23.39 8.53
C ASP A 470 2.64 23.55 9.95
N THR A 471 1.76 22.62 10.39
CA THR A 471 1.01 22.80 11.65
C THR A 471 0.79 21.49 12.40
N ASN A 472 0.53 21.63 13.71
CA ASN A 472 0.10 20.53 14.60
C ASN A 472 0.98 19.30 14.58
N LEU A 473 2.29 19.50 14.56
CA LEU A 473 3.25 18.42 14.68
C LEU A 473 3.28 17.88 16.11
N PHE A 474 3.80 16.65 16.24
CA PHE A 474 3.96 15.93 17.50
C PHE A 474 4.52 16.83 18.62
N ASP A 475 4.06 16.61 19.84
CA ASP A 475 4.64 17.27 21.03
C ASP A 475 5.97 16.62 21.44
N ILE A 476 6.78 17.44 22.17
CA ILE A 476 8.16 17.10 22.59
C ILE A 476 8.15 16.06 23.70
#